data_b4fb37d48d0fd61cfbadfb7c119e075b
#
_entry.id   b4fb37d48d0fd61cfbadfb7c119e075b
#
_cell.length_a   1.000
_cell.length_b   1.000
_cell.length_c   1.000
_cell.angle_alpha   90.00
_cell.angle_beta   90.00
_cell.angle_gamma   90.00
#
_symmetry.space_group_name_H-M   'P 1'
#
loop_
_entity.id
_entity.type
_entity.pdbx_description
1 polymer ?
#
loop_
_entity_poly.entity_id
_entity_poly.type
_entity_poly.pdbx_seq_one_letter_code
_entity_poly.pdbx_strand_id
1 'polypeptide(L)'
;MITNLTALECRAPKQREIDLLAALQSAVTHAKKNAPYYSKTLADVEPSQIESVQAFSALPVLRKADLLKLQATEPPLGGLLAVPFDQIRRIFQSPGPIYEPQGMQIDYFRAVRALRAAGFESDDVVHNGFAYHATPGAWILEGGLHEIGCTVFPAGVGQTEQQVQAMLHLRPNGYVGTPSFLKILIEKCLEQESPNAIVSKALVSGEALTPSLRTWFAQHQIKVSQAYATAELGVIAYESLDPSEGLIVDEGVLVEIVEPGGSTPMPIGETGEVVVTHFGKEYPMIRFATGDLSAFDPESVSQPAACGRTNLRIKGWLGRADQTAKIRGMFVHPGQVAQMSARFPDIKKARVILTGRIGEDLMTLHCELISGASSEGLALKVADAVRDVTRLRADVRFVEGGTLPDDGKLIEDARDYN
;
A
#
# COMPACT_ATOMS: atom_id res chain seq x y z
N MET A 1 -17.87 16.83 15.18
CA MET A 1 -16.50 16.52 14.74
C MET A 1 -16.37 16.40 13.21
N ILE A 2 -17.38 15.96 12.47
CA ILE A 2 -17.36 15.77 11.00
C ILE A 2 -17.19 17.08 10.23
N THR A 3 -17.71 18.19 10.73
CA THR A 3 -17.60 19.55 10.13
C THR A 3 -16.15 20.08 10.10
N ASN A 4 -15.26 19.61 10.96
CA ASN A 4 -13.87 20.07 11.01
C ASN A 4 -12.95 19.39 9.98
N LEU A 5 -13.29 18.19 9.48
CA LEU A 5 -12.48 17.49 8.49
C LEU A 5 -12.43 18.26 7.17
N THR A 6 -13.56 18.69 6.69
CA THR A 6 -13.67 19.47 5.44
C THR A 6 -12.95 20.82 5.53
N ALA A 7 -13.01 21.49 6.68
CA ALA A 7 -12.32 22.77 6.89
C ALA A 7 -10.78 22.62 6.83
N LEU A 8 -10.23 21.55 7.40
CA LEU A 8 -8.80 21.27 7.32
C LEU A 8 -8.35 21.00 5.88
N GLU A 9 -9.11 20.23 5.13
CA GLU A 9 -8.79 19.83 3.77
C GLU A 9 -8.91 21.01 2.75
N CYS A 10 -9.67 22.06 3.08
CA CYS A 10 -9.89 23.23 2.22
C CYS A 10 -9.16 24.50 2.70
N ARG A 11 -8.28 24.40 3.70
CA ARG A 11 -7.55 25.57 4.21
C ARG A 11 -6.57 26.14 3.18
N ALA A 12 -6.27 27.44 3.32
CA ALA A 12 -5.33 28.12 2.42
C ALA A 12 -3.95 27.43 2.44
N PRO A 13 -3.25 27.31 1.28
CA PRO A 13 -1.95 26.65 1.19
C PRO A 13 -0.92 27.17 2.19
N LYS A 14 -0.86 28.48 2.41
CA LYS A 14 0.05 29.08 3.41
C LYS A 14 -0.25 28.63 4.85
N GLN A 15 -1.54 28.51 5.20
CA GLN A 15 -1.92 28.00 6.53
C GLN A 15 -1.58 26.52 6.66
N ARG A 16 -1.78 25.75 5.58
CA ARG A 16 -1.39 24.33 5.52
C ARG A 16 0.11 24.15 5.77
N GLU A 17 0.95 24.99 5.16
CA GLU A 17 2.40 24.94 5.33
C GLU A 17 2.81 25.22 6.80
N ILE A 18 2.21 26.23 7.41
CA ILE A 18 2.45 26.59 8.82
C ILE A 18 2.06 25.42 9.75
N ASP A 19 0.87 24.86 9.56
CA ASP A 19 0.37 23.75 10.38
C ASP A 19 1.21 22.50 10.19
N LEU A 20 1.61 22.22 8.95
CA LEU A 20 2.46 21.09 8.61
C LEU A 20 3.81 21.19 9.30
N LEU A 21 4.44 22.36 9.26
CA LEU A 21 5.75 22.58 9.90
C LEU A 21 5.64 22.37 11.41
N ALA A 22 4.62 22.88 12.05
CA ALA A 22 4.37 22.67 13.47
C ALA A 22 4.14 21.17 13.80
N ALA A 23 3.41 20.46 12.94
CA ALA A 23 3.18 19.03 13.09
C ALA A 23 4.49 18.23 12.96
N LEU A 24 5.37 18.57 11.99
CA LEU A 24 6.67 17.93 11.81
C LEU A 24 7.57 18.13 13.02
N GLN A 25 7.71 19.37 13.51
CA GLN A 25 8.50 19.68 14.71
C GLN A 25 7.97 18.89 15.93
N SER A 26 6.65 18.83 16.10
CA SER A 26 6.01 18.07 17.17
C SER A 26 6.27 16.56 17.05
N ALA A 27 6.14 16.00 15.84
CA ALA A 27 6.36 14.58 15.58
C ALA A 27 7.83 14.18 15.85
N VAL A 28 8.79 14.97 15.39
CA VAL A 28 10.22 14.72 15.64
C VAL A 28 10.54 14.84 17.13
N THR A 29 10.02 15.86 17.81
CA THR A 29 10.18 16.03 19.26
C THR A 29 9.65 14.82 20.02
N HIS A 30 8.43 14.38 19.68
CA HIS A 30 7.79 13.24 20.31
C HIS A 30 8.56 11.94 20.05
N ALA A 31 8.90 11.65 18.80
CA ALA A 31 9.64 10.46 18.42
C ALA A 31 11.01 10.39 19.08
N LYS A 32 11.77 11.48 19.06
CA LYS A 32 13.08 11.59 19.70
C LYS A 32 13.02 11.35 21.22
N LYS A 33 11.96 11.85 21.89
CA LYS A 33 11.79 11.71 23.32
C LYS A 33 11.35 10.32 23.75
N ASN A 34 10.48 9.64 22.98
CA ASN A 34 9.73 8.48 23.45
C ASN A 34 10.08 7.16 22.74
N ALA A 35 10.64 7.21 21.52
CA ALA A 35 11.01 6.01 20.77
C ALA A 35 12.53 5.80 20.79
N PRO A 36 13.03 4.67 21.37
CA PRO A 36 14.48 4.39 21.49
C PRO A 36 15.25 4.49 20.19
N TYR A 37 14.67 4.06 19.08
CA TYR A 37 15.26 4.15 17.75
C TYR A 37 15.53 5.62 17.37
N TYR A 38 14.53 6.50 17.50
CA TYR A 38 14.66 7.90 17.14
C TYR A 38 15.49 8.70 18.15
N SER A 39 15.52 8.29 19.41
CA SER A 39 16.44 8.90 20.41
C SER A 39 17.89 8.76 19.97
N LYS A 40 18.24 7.67 19.28
CA LYS A 40 19.60 7.40 18.76
C LYS A 40 19.82 8.05 17.39
N THR A 41 18.92 7.80 16.43
CA THR A 41 19.11 8.21 15.04
C THR A 41 18.90 9.70 14.81
N LEU A 42 18.17 10.38 15.66
CA LEU A 42 17.91 11.82 15.63
C LEU A 42 18.59 12.57 16.80
N ALA A 43 19.62 11.98 17.44
CA ALA A 43 20.27 12.56 18.62
C ALA A 43 20.72 14.01 18.40
N ASP A 44 21.35 14.28 17.25
CA ASP A 44 21.88 15.59 16.88
C ASP A 44 20.88 16.52 16.20
N VAL A 45 19.61 16.07 16.03
CA VAL A 45 18.55 16.87 15.40
C VAL A 45 17.89 17.75 16.45
N GLU A 46 17.92 19.07 16.23
CA GLU A 46 17.16 20.03 17.03
C GLU A 46 15.81 20.33 16.33
N PRO A 47 14.66 19.87 16.88
CA PRO A 47 13.37 20.00 16.19
C PRO A 47 12.98 21.45 15.86
N SER A 48 13.38 22.42 16.70
CA SER A 48 13.12 23.84 16.47
C SER A 48 13.85 24.43 15.25
N GLN A 49 14.93 23.77 14.80
CA GLN A 49 15.68 24.15 13.60
C GLN A 49 15.07 23.59 12.30
N ILE A 50 14.01 22.80 12.38
CA ILE A 50 13.25 22.35 11.21
C ILE A 50 12.31 23.49 10.77
N GLU A 51 12.87 24.47 10.02
CA GLU A 51 12.16 25.68 9.62
C GLU A 51 11.44 25.54 8.27
N SER A 52 11.58 24.41 7.59
CA SER A 52 10.96 24.11 6.29
C SER A 52 10.86 22.64 6.04
N VAL A 53 9.99 22.22 5.09
CA VAL A 53 9.94 20.84 4.59
C VAL A 53 11.28 20.42 3.98
N GLN A 54 12.00 21.34 3.33
CA GLN A 54 13.32 21.07 2.77
C GLN A 54 14.35 20.77 3.87
N ALA A 55 14.33 21.51 4.99
CA ALA A 55 15.19 21.21 6.15
C ALA A 55 14.83 19.85 6.75
N PHE A 56 13.54 19.52 6.82
CA PHE A 56 13.06 18.20 7.26
C PHE A 56 13.55 17.07 6.33
N SER A 57 13.60 17.29 5.03
CA SER A 57 14.06 16.31 4.03
C SER A 57 15.54 15.92 4.17
N ALA A 58 16.31 16.64 4.99
CA ALA A 58 17.68 16.27 5.34
C ALA A 58 17.75 15.14 6.39
N LEU A 59 16.66 14.82 7.08
CA LEU A 59 16.62 13.72 8.06
C LEU A 59 16.81 12.36 7.37
N PRO A 60 17.33 11.34 8.07
CA PRO A 60 17.52 10.02 7.50
C PRO A 60 16.21 9.37 7.11
N VAL A 61 16.24 8.58 6.02
CA VAL A 61 15.11 7.79 5.53
C VAL A 61 15.14 6.40 6.17
N LEU A 62 14.05 6.02 6.82
CA LEU A 62 13.83 4.66 7.32
C LEU A 62 13.22 3.80 6.19
N ARG A 63 13.88 2.71 5.82
CA ARG A 63 13.41 1.84 4.74
C ARG A 63 12.71 0.61 5.27
N LYS A 64 11.75 0.09 4.50
CA LYS A 64 11.02 -1.14 4.85
C LYS A 64 11.96 -2.33 5.11
N ALA A 65 13.05 -2.47 4.35
CA ALA A 65 14.06 -3.49 4.57
C ALA A 65 14.78 -3.36 5.93
N ASP A 66 14.85 -2.14 6.46
CA ASP A 66 15.50 -1.89 7.75
C ASP A 66 14.59 -2.27 8.92
N LEU A 67 13.26 -2.19 8.75
CA LEU A 67 12.30 -2.65 9.78
C LEU A 67 12.52 -4.12 10.16
N LEU A 68 12.75 -5.00 9.19
CA LEU A 68 13.04 -6.41 9.45
C LEU A 68 14.28 -6.57 10.34
N LYS A 69 15.35 -5.85 10.05
CA LYS A 69 16.59 -5.91 10.83
C LYS A 69 16.39 -5.32 12.23
N LEU A 70 15.71 -4.17 12.33
CA LEU A 70 15.43 -3.52 13.61
C LEU A 70 14.58 -4.41 14.50
N GLN A 71 13.50 -4.99 13.97
CA GLN A 71 12.61 -5.85 14.73
C GLN A 71 13.26 -7.19 15.10
N ALA A 72 14.19 -7.71 14.31
CA ALA A 72 14.99 -8.88 14.66
C ALA A 72 16.01 -8.58 15.76
N THR A 73 16.57 -7.36 15.78
CA THR A 73 17.61 -6.95 16.75
C THR A 73 16.99 -6.48 18.08
N GLU A 74 15.84 -5.79 18.02
CA GLU A 74 15.12 -5.24 19.18
C GLU A 74 13.62 -5.60 19.08
N PRO A 75 13.26 -6.89 19.35
CA PRO A 75 11.88 -7.38 19.25
C PRO A 75 10.95 -6.72 20.28
N PRO A 76 9.64 -6.59 19.96
CA PRO A 76 9.01 -6.97 18.69
C PRO A 76 8.98 -5.84 17.66
N LEU A 77 9.18 -4.58 18.03
CA LEU A 77 8.87 -3.40 17.21
C LEU A 77 10.09 -2.53 16.88
N GLY A 78 11.31 -3.06 17.04
CA GLY A 78 12.53 -2.41 16.59
C GLY A 78 12.89 -1.09 17.29
N GLY A 79 12.42 -0.90 18.53
CA GLY A 79 12.63 0.35 19.26
C GLY A 79 11.85 1.56 18.73
N LEU A 80 10.87 1.33 17.83
CA LEU A 80 10.06 2.39 17.21
C LEU A 80 8.80 2.74 18.02
N LEU A 81 8.39 1.87 18.97
CA LEU A 81 7.23 2.13 19.82
C LEU A 81 7.51 3.28 20.77
N ALA A 82 6.62 4.28 20.77
CA ALA A 82 6.74 5.49 21.56
C ALA A 82 5.74 5.58 22.72
N VAL A 83 5.00 4.52 22.99
CA VAL A 83 4.02 4.39 24.09
C VAL A 83 4.14 3.01 24.75
N PRO A 84 3.68 2.82 25.99
CA PRO A 84 3.58 1.50 26.61
C PRO A 84 2.62 0.55 25.86
N PHE A 85 2.83 -0.76 25.99
CA PHE A 85 2.00 -1.78 25.30
C PHE A 85 0.51 -1.76 25.70
N ASP A 86 0.16 -1.28 26.87
CA ASP A 86 -1.23 -1.13 27.32
C ASP A 86 -2.01 -0.05 26.54
N GLN A 87 -1.31 0.77 25.74
CA GLN A 87 -1.89 1.72 24.80
C GLN A 87 -1.97 1.18 23.37
N ILE A 88 -1.63 -0.10 23.15
CA ILE A 88 -1.70 -0.78 21.88
C ILE A 88 -2.89 -1.75 21.89
N ARG A 89 -3.78 -1.58 20.90
CA ARG A 89 -4.99 -2.40 20.75
C ARG A 89 -4.72 -3.74 20.09
N ARG A 90 -3.86 -3.75 19.04
CA ARG A 90 -3.49 -4.92 18.23
C ARG A 90 -2.05 -4.82 17.76
N ILE A 91 -1.47 -5.96 17.44
CA ILE A 91 -0.24 -6.06 16.66
C ILE A 91 -0.56 -6.89 15.44
N PHE A 92 -0.24 -6.38 14.28
CA PHE A 92 -0.38 -7.06 13.00
C PHE A 92 0.96 -7.61 12.52
N GLN A 93 0.90 -8.47 11.53
CA GLN A 93 2.06 -9.01 10.84
C GLN A 93 1.84 -8.92 9.34
N SER A 94 2.59 -8.07 8.68
CA SER A 94 2.65 -8.02 7.23
C SER A 94 3.74 -8.96 6.68
N PRO A 95 3.67 -9.29 5.35
CA PRO A 95 4.70 -10.11 4.75
C PRO A 95 6.09 -9.51 4.90
N GLY A 96 7.03 -10.35 5.44
CA GLY A 96 8.41 -9.96 5.70
C GLY A 96 9.11 -10.93 6.65
N PRO A 97 8.71 -11.31 7.89
CA PRO A 97 7.57 -10.74 8.63
C PRO A 97 7.90 -9.38 9.26
N ILE A 98 6.99 -8.43 9.12
CA ILE A 98 7.08 -7.11 9.77
C ILE A 98 5.89 -6.96 10.71
N TYR A 99 6.11 -6.45 11.92
CA TYR A 99 5.07 -6.25 12.93
C TYR A 99 4.69 -4.77 13.00
N GLU A 100 3.39 -4.48 12.94
CA GLU A 100 2.83 -3.15 13.01
C GLU A 100 1.81 -3.05 14.15
N PRO A 101 1.95 -2.08 15.08
CA PRO A 101 0.98 -1.88 16.14
C PRO A 101 -0.19 -1.01 15.69
N GLN A 102 -1.35 -1.22 16.31
CA GLN A 102 -2.50 -0.33 16.24
C GLN A 102 -2.74 0.30 17.60
N GLY A 103 -2.82 1.63 17.67
CA GLY A 103 -3.22 2.35 18.86
C GLY A 103 -4.71 2.21 19.21
N MET A 104 -5.13 2.87 20.29
CA MET A 104 -6.48 2.72 20.87
C MET A 104 -7.56 3.47 20.10
N GLN A 105 -7.22 4.41 19.22
CA GLN A 105 -8.18 5.19 18.44
C GLN A 105 -8.98 4.30 17.50
N ILE A 106 -10.25 4.60 17.26
CA ILE A 106 -11.13 3.82 16.37
C ILE A 106 -10.60 3.96 14.93
N ASP A 107 -10.47 5.18 14.42
CA ASP A 107 -9.89 5.47 13.10
C ASP A 107 -8.37 5.70 13.19
N TYR A 108 -7.65 4.78 13.82
CA TYR A 108 -6.19 4.87 13.96
C TYR A 108 -5.46 5.03 12.62
N PHE A 109 -5.95 4.36 11.59
CA PHE A 109 -5.36 4.35 10.24
C PHE A 109 -5.86 5.46 9.32
N ARG A 110 -6.69 6.39 9.81
CA ARG A 110 -7.16 7.61 9.11
C ARG A 110 -8.02 7.34 7.88
N ALA A 111 -8.83 6.29 7.91
CA ALA A 111 -9.66 5.91 6.77
C ALA A 111 -10.92 6.78 6.58
N VAL A 112 -11.37 7.49 7.61
CA VAL A 112 -12.61 8.29 7.59
C VAL A 112 -12.65 9.27 6.41
N ARG A 113 -11.56 9.99 6.12
CA ARG A 113 -11.54 10.99 5.03
C ARG A 113 -11.68 10.33 3.66
N ALA A 114 -10.97 9.21 3.44
CA ALA A 114 -11.06 8.43 2.22
C ALA A 114 -12.47 7.86 2.01
N LEU A 115 -13.06 7.29 3.05
CA LEU A 115 -14.41 6.74 3.03
C LEU A 115 -15.46 7.83 2.77
N ARG A 116 -15.36 8.97 3.45
CA ARG A 116 -16.25 10.11 3.20
C ARG A 116 -16.11 10.66 1.78
N ALA A 117 -14.88 10.74 1.24
CA ALA A 117 -14.64 11.13 -0.14
C ALA A 117 -15.26 10.15 -1.15
N ALA A 118 -15.28 8.86 -0.83
CA ALA A 118 -15.93 7.82 -1.61
C ALA A 118 -17.47 7.76 -1.42
N GLY A 119 -18.02 8.61 -0.55
CA GLY A 119 -19.48 8.75 -0.33
C GLY A 119 -20.07 7.80 0.69
N PHE A 120 -19.28 7.27 1.64
CA PHE A 120 -19.81 6.47 2.75
C PHE A 120 -20.45 7.34 3.82
N GLU A 121 -21.60 6.90 4.34
CA GLU A 121 -22.45 7.57 5.32
C GLU A 121 -22.83 6.63 6.47
N SER A 122 -23.41 7.18 7.54
CA SER A 122 -23.66 6.45 8.79
C SER A 122 -24.69 5.31 8.69
N ASP A 123 -25.54 5.32 7.69
CA ASP A 123 -26.58 4.30 7.46
C ASP A 123 -26.16 3.22 6.45
N ASP A 124 -24.92 3.27 5.96
CA ASP A 124 -24.42 2.28 5.03
C ASP A 124 -24.21 0.91 5.68
N VAL A 125 -24.59 -0.14 4.95
CA VAL A 125 -24.22 -1.51 5.22
C VAL A 125 -23.08 -1.88 4.28
N VAL A 126 -21.89 -2.18 4.84
CA VAL A 126 -20.66 -2.31 4.06
C VAL A 126 -20.11 -3.73 4.14
N HIS A 127 -19.88 -4.33 2.98
CA HIS A 127 -19.20 -5.60 2.83
C HIS A 127 -17.68 -5.38 2.83
N ASN A 128 -16.99 -5.86 3.87
CA ASN A 128 -15.54 -5.75 3.98
C ASN A 128 -14.86 -7.03 3.50
N GLY A 129 -14.32 -7.00 2.28
CA GLY A 129 -13.65 -8.11 1.60
C GLY A 129 -12.13 -8.18 1.83
N PHE A 130 -11.57 -7.38 2.74
CA PHE A 130 -10.16 -7.51 3.14
C PHE A 130 -9.96 -8.61 4.18
N ALA A 131 -8.73 -9.14 4.25
CA ALA A 131 -8.38 -10.19 5.21
C ALA A 131 -8.40 -9.69 6.65
N TYR A 132 -9.07 -10.45 7.54
CA TYR A 132 -9.12 -10.24 9.00
C TYR A 132 -8.06 -11.05 9.76
N HIS A 133 -7.14 -11.69 9.06
CA HIS A 133 -6.05 -12.46 9.68
C HIS A 133 -4.97 -11.57 10.29
N ALA A 134 -3.71 -11.98 10.20
CA ALA A 134 -2.60 -11.25 10.80
C ALA A 134 -2.35 -9.85 10.22
N THR A 135 -2.79 -9.58 8.98
CA THR A 135 -2.57 -8.29 8.30
C THR A 135 -3.59 -7.22 8.68
N PRO A 136 -3.25 -5.92 8.65
CA PRO A 136 -4.17 -4.86 9.08
C PRO A 136 -5.23 -4.46 8.04
N GLY A 137 -5.21 -5.01 6.82
CA GLY A 137 -6.01 -4.52 5.68
C GLY A 137 -7.49 -4.28 5.98
N ALA A 138 -8.19 -5.29 6.54
CA ALA A 138 -9.59 -5.14 6.93
C ALA A 138 -9.79 -4.11 8.04
N TRP A 139 -8.90 -4.13 9.04
CA TRP A 139 -8.96 -3.26 10.21
C TRP A 139 -8.71 -1.79 9.90
N ILE A 140 -7.91 -1.49 8.84
CA ILE A 140 -7.67 -0.13 8.36
C ILE A 140 -9.01 0.52 7.95
N LEU A 141 -9.80 -0.16 7.13
CA LEU A 141 -11.05 0.39 6.61
C LEU A 141 -12.19 0.27 7.63
N GLU A 142 -12.25 -0.83 8.38
CA GLU A 142 -13.29 -1.06 9.38
C GLU A 142 -13.29 0.00 10.48
N GLY A 143 -12.09 0.41 10.96
CA GLY A 143 -11.99 1.48 11.95
C GLY A 143 -12.65 2.77 11.48
N GLY A 144 -12.37 3.18 10.24
CA GLY A 144 -12.99 4.36 9.64
C GLY A 144 -14.49 4.20 9.42
N LEU A 145 -14.95 3.02 8.98
CA LEU A 145 -16.39 2.73 8.81
C LEU A 145 -17.15 2.83 10.13
N HIS A 146 -16.60 2.27 11.20
CA HIS A 146 -17.20 2.38 12.54
C HIS A 146 -17.21 3.81 13.07
N GLU A 147 -16.16 4.60 12.83
CA GLU A 147 -16.14 6.02 13.22
C GLU A 147 -17.17 6.85 12.43
N ILE A 148 -17.49 6.46 11.19
CA ILE A 148 -18.58 7.06 10.40
C ILE A 148 -19.95 6.66 10.93
N GLY A 149 -20.08 5.46 11.52
CA GLY A 149 -21.34 4.87 11.97
C GLY A 149 -21.93 3.83 11.03
N CYS A 150 -21.14 3.31 10.07
CA CYS A 150 -21.57 2.24 9.15
C CYS A 150 -21.73 0.90 9.88
N THR A 151 -22.63 0.07 9.37
CA THR A 151 -22.71 -1.35 9.73
C THR A 151 -21.78 -2.16 8.83
N VAL A 152 -20.88 -2.95 9.40
CA VAL A 152 -19.88 -3.72 8.64
C VAL A 152 -20.19 -5.22 8.68
N PHE A 153 -20.24 -5.85 7.50
CA PHE A 153 -20.19 -7.31 7.38
C PHE A 153 -18.73 -7.73 7.18
N PRO A 154 -18.09 -8.41 8.15
CA PRO A 154 -16.67 -8.75 8.11
C PRO A 154 -16.42 -10.01 7.28
N ALA A 155 -16.61 -9.91 5.95
CA ALA A 155 -16.59 -11.04 5.03
C ALA A 155 -15.19 -11.68 4.88
N GLY A 156 -14.15 -10.87 4.87
CA GLY A 156 -12.79 -11.37 4.68
C GLY A 156 -12.49 -11.78 3.25
N VAL A 157 -11.50 -12.66 3.08
CA VAL A 157 -11.05 -13.17 1.77
C VAL A 157 -11.51 -14.60 1.54
N GLY A 158 -11.67 -14.98 0.26
CA GLY A 158 -12.08 -16.33 -0.13
C GLY A 158 -13.56 -16.62 0.12
N GLN A 159 -13.95 -17.90 0.09
CA GLN A 159 -15.33 -18.36 0.32
C GLN A 159 -16.39 -17.61 -0.53
N THR A 160 -16.10 -17.44 -1.80
CA THR A 160 -16.85 -16.57 -2.73
C THR A 160 -18.35 -16.87 -2.73
N GLU A 161 -18.75 -18.16 -2.78
CA GLU A 161 -20.16 -18.53 -2.78
C GLU A 161 -20.88 -18.11 -1.50
N GLN A 162 -20.25 -18.28 -0.34
CA GLN A 162 -20.83 -17.86 0.94
C GLN A 162 -20.96 -16.33 1.01
N GLN A 163 -19.98 -15.60 0.50
CA GLN A 163 -20.02 -14.13 0.44
C GLN A 163 -21.11 -13.64 -0.50
N VAL A 164 -21.30 -14.28 -1.65
CA VAL A 164 -22.41 -14.01 -2.58
C VAL A 164 -23.76 -14.23 -1.89
N GLN A 165 -23.96 -15.35 -1.17
CA GLN A 165 -25.18 -15.59 -0.40
C GLN A 165 -25.42 -14.50 0.65
N ALA A 166 -24.37 -14.04 1.34
CA ALA A 166 -24.48 -12.93 2.28
C ALA A 166 -24.89 -11.63 1.58
N MET A 167 -24.29 -11.30 0.42
CA MET A 167 -24.66 -10.11 -0.35
C MET A 167 -26.12 -10.15 -0.82
N LEU A 168 -26.60 -11.30 -1.29
CA LEU A 168 -27.98 -11.51 -1.69
C LEU A 168 -28.97 -11.28 -0.53
N HIS A 169 -28.58 -11.70 0.67
CA HIS A 169 -29.42 -11.62 1.86
C HIS A 169 -29.37 -10.26 2.55
N LEU A 170 -28.15 -9.74 2.80
CA LEU A 170 -27.91 -8.49 3.53
C LEU A 170 -28.07 -7.25 2.66
N ARG A 171 -27.88 -7.37 1.34
CA ARG A 171 -27.95 -6.29 0.34
C ARG A 171 -27.11 -5.07 0.74
N PRO A 172 -25.79 -5.24 0.96
CA PRO A 172 -24.93 -4.13 1.31
C PRO A 172 -24.95 -3.08 0.19
N ASN A 173 -24.94 -1.80 0.54
CA ASN A 173 -24.84 -0.71 -0.42
C ASN A 173 -23.41 -0.23 -0.61
N GLY A 174 -22.46 -0.62 0.27
CA GLY A 174 -21.06 -0.29 0.21
C GLY A 174 -20.14 -1.53 0.20
N TYR A 175 -18.97 -1.37 -0.39
CA TYR A 175 -17.90 -2.38 -0.39
C TYR A 175 -16.55 -1.74 -0.06
N VAL A 176 -15.72 -2.44 0.73
CA VAL A 176 -14.30 -2.16 0.87
C VAL A 176 -13.51 -3.45 0.67
N GLY A 177 -12.45 -3.41 -0.15
CA GLY A 177 -11.69 -4.59 -0.52
C GLY A 177 -10.80 -4.36 -1.72
N THR A 178 -10.36 -5.43 -2.38
CA THR A 178 -9.63 -5.32 -3.65
C THR A 178 -10.60 -5.17 -4.83
N PRO A 179 -10.24 -4.44 -5.89
CA PRO A 179 -11.12 -4.25 -7.04
C PRO A 179 -11.40 -5.55 -7.81
N SER A 180 -10.40 -6.44 -7.93
CA SER A 180 -10.57 -7.72 -8.61
C SER A 180 -11.57 -8.62 -7.88
N PHE A 181 -11.53 -8.67 -6.55
CA PHE A 181 -12.45 -9.48 -5.78
C PHE A 181 -13.88 -8.91 -5.79
N LEU A 182 -14.05 -7.59 -5.75
CA LEU A 182 -15.35 -6.96 -5.96
C LEU A 182 -15.96 -7.39 -7.30
N LYS A 183 -15.18 -7.35 -8.38
CA LYS A 183 -15.67 -7.77 -9.70
C LYS A 183 -16.18 -9.21 -9.67
N ILE A 184 -15.40 -10.14 -9.10
CA ILE A 184 -15.80 -11.56 -8.98
C ILE A 184 -17.12 -11.72 -8.21
N LEU A 185 -17.28 -11.01 -7.09
CA LEU A 185 -18.50 -11.06 -6.30
C LEU A 185 -19.71 -10.56 -7.09
N ILE A 186 -19.57 -9.43 -7.80
CA ILE A 186 -20.67 -8.86 -8.60
C ILE A 186 -21.04 -9.76 -9.77
N GLU A 187 -20.06 -10.32 -10.50
CA GLU A 187 -20.33 -11.27 -11.60
C GLU A 187 -21.14 -12.47 -11.10
N LYS A 188 -20.76 -13.01 -9.93
CA LYS A 188 -21.49 -14.13 -9.32
C LYS A 188 -22.89 -13.76 -8.81
N CYS A 189 -23.10 -12.54 -8.32
CA CYS A 189 -24.44 -12.06 -7.97
C CYS A 189 -25.33 -11.93 -9.22
N LEU A 190 -24.77 -11.47 -10.34
CA LEU A 190 -25.48 -11.34 -11.61
C LEU A 190 -25.88 -12.71 -12.20
N GLU A 191 -25.01 -13.73 -12.07
CA GLU A 191 -25.33 -15.10 -12.48
C GLU A 191 -26.57 -15.66 -11.75
N GLN A 192 -26.92 -15.15 -10.56
CA GLN A 192 -28.08 -15.53 -9.77
C GLN A 192 -29.32 -14.64 -10.02
N GLU A 193 -29.32 -13.88 -11.12
CA GLU A 193 -30.44 -13.00 -11.53
C GLU A 193 -30.89 -11.99 -10.44
N SER A 194 -29.96 -11.56 -9.56
CA SER A 194 -30.27 -10.68 -8.43
C SER A 194 -29.57 -9.32 -8.52
N PRO A 195 -30.06 -8.40 -9.36
CA PRO A 195 -29.43 -7.07 -9.50
C PRO A 195 -29.49 -6.23 -8.22
N ASN A 196 -30.38 -6.53 -7.29
CA ASN A 196 -30.51 -5.79 -6.02
C ASN A 196 -29.42 -6.13 -4.98
N ALA A 197 -28.53 -7.07 -5.27
CA ALA A 197 -27.38 -7.40 -4.41
C ALA A 197 -26.09 -6.65 -4.79
N ILE A 198 -26.17 -5.76 -5.79
CA ILE A 198 -25.03 -5.00 -6.29
C ILE A 198 -24.84 -3.76 -5.42
N VAL A 199 -23.63 -3.61 -4.90
CA VAL A 199 -23.25 -2.40 -4.14
C VAL A 199 -23.29 -1.17 -5.05
N SER A 200 -23.63 0.00 -4.50
CA SER A 200 -23.67 1.25 -5.27
C SER A 200 -22.36 2.04 -5.20
N LYS A 201 -21.54 1.77 -4.18
CA LYS A 201 -20.28 2.46 -3.94
C LYS A 201 -19.22 1.50 -3.40
N ALA A 202 -17.94 1.81 -3.70
CA ALA A 202 -16.82 1.07 -3.16
C ALA A 202 -15.59 1.96 -2.94
N LEU A 203 -14.81 1.66 -1.89
CA LEU A 203 -13.45 2.15 -1.73
C LEU A 203 -12.50 0.96 -1.81
N VAL A 204 -11.68 0.92 -2.85
CA VAL A 204 -10.78 -0.19 -3.13
C VAL A 204 -9.31 0.17 -2.87
N SER A 205 -8.52 -0.84 -2.49
CA SER A 205 -7.08 -0.68 -2.23
C SER A 205 -6.37 -2.04 -2.38
N GLY A 206 -5.03 -2.02 -2.25
CA GLY A 206 -4.20 -3.23 -2.26
C GLY A 206 -3.88 -3.77 -3.66
N GLU A 207 -4.58 -3.32 -4.68
CA GLU A 207 -4.37 -3.61 -6.09
C GLU A 207 -4.64 -2.36 -6.94
N ALA A 208 -4.11 -2.34 -8.16
CA ALA A 208 -4.38 -1.25 -9.10
C ALA A 208 -5.86 -1.30 -9.56
N LEU A 209 -6.54 -0.16 -9.51
CA LEU A 209 -7.84 0.02 -10.13
C LEU A 209 -7.63 0.48 -11.58
N THR A 210 -7.57 -0.48 -12.50
CA THR A 210 -7.27 -0.21 -13.90
C THR A 210 -8.39 0.54 -14.63
N PRO A 211 -8.10 1.22 -15.75
CA PRO A 211 -9.13 1.87 -16.58
C PRO A 211 -10.23 0.92 -17.04
N SER A 212 -9.88 -0.32 -17.39
CA SER A 212 -10.83 -1.36 -17.79
C SER A 212 -11.78 -1.76 -16.64
N LEU A 213 -11.25 -1.93 -15.42
CA LEU A 213 -12.07 -2.19 -14.24
C LEU A 213 -12.98 -1.01 -13.91
N ARG A 214 -12.49 0.23 -14.00
CA ARG A 214 -13.33 1.43 -13.81
C ARG A 214 -14.49 1.45 -14.77
N THR A 215 -14.21 1.21 -16.06
CA THR A 215 -15.25 1.17 -17.10
C THR A 215 -16.28 0.07 -16.80
N TRP A 216 -15.80 -1.11 -16.41
CA TRP A 216 -16.66 -2.23 -16.05
C TRP A 216 -17.58 -1.88 -14.87
N PHE A 217 -17.05 -1.31 -13.78
CA PHE A 217 -17.83 -0.89 -12.62
C PHE A 217 -18.85 0.21 -12.98
N ALA A 218 -18.44 1.19 -13.80
CA ALA A 218 -19.33 2.25 -14.26
C ALA A 218 -20.52 1.70 -15.07
N GLN A 219 -20.29 0.69 -15.93
CA GLN A 219 -21.36 -0.01 -16.67
C GLN A 219 -22.38 -0.70 -15.74
N HIS A 220 -21.94 -1.12 -14.55
CA HIS A 220 -22.78 -1.72 -13.52
C HIS A 220 -23.29 -0.70 -12.48
N GLN A 221 -23.14 0.61 -12.75
CA GLN A 221 -23.58 1.72 -11.89
C GLN A 221 -22.93 1.72 -10.49
N ILE A 222 -21.73 1.17 -10.36
CA ILE A 222 -20.98 1.15 -9.12
C ILE A 222 -19.96 2.31 -9.14
N LYS A 223 -20.05 3.23 -8.18
CA LYS A 223 -19.05 4.28 -7.97
C LYS A 223 -17.87 3.67 -7.22
N VAL A 224 -16.73 3.55 -7.89
CA VAL A 224 -15.51 3.02 -7.26
C VAL A 224 -14.46 4.10 -7.15
N SER A 225 -13.98 4.33 -5.93
CA SER A 225 -12.83 5.15 -5.61
C SER A 225 -11.70 4.26 -5.08
N GLN A 226 -10.45 4.70 -5.24
CA GLN A 226 -9.32 3.97 -4.68
C GLN A 226 -8.62 4.76 -3.58
N ALA A 227 -7.97 4.03 -2.66
CA ALA A 227 -7.06 4.58 -1.68
C ALA A 227 -5.68 3.93 -1.79
N TYR A 228 -4.64 4.72 -1.59
CA TYR A 228 -3.29 4.24 -1.39
C TYR A 228 -3.03 4.13 0.12
N ALA A 229 -2.77 2.91 0.56
CA ALA A 229 -2.54 2.59 1.96
C ALA A 229 -1.48 1.49 2.10
N THR A 230 -0.73 1.52 3.20
CA THR A 230 0.20 0.46 3.57
C THR A 230 -0.08 -0.03 4.99
N ALA A 231 0.45 -1.20 5.33
CA ALA A 231 0.28 -1.79 6.66
C ALA A 231 0.89 -0.92 7.76
N GLU A 232 2.04 -0.33 7.48
CA GLU A 232 2.83 0.47 8.42
C GLU A 232 2.22 1.85 8.67
N LEU A 233 1.55 2.41 7.65
CA LEU A 233 1.16 3.82 7.65
C LEU A 233 -0.36 4.03 7.67
N GLY A 234 -1.16 3.01 7.32
CA GLY A 234 -2.59 3.20 7.06
C GLY A 234 -2.82 3.97 5.75
N VAL A 235 -3.89 4.77 5.68
CA VAL A 235 -4.23 5.56 4.49
C VAL A 235 -3.25 6.71 4.31
N ILE A 236 -2.66 6.79 3.10
CA ILE A 236 -1.70 7.82 2.71
C ILE A 236 -2.35 8.84 1.77
N ALA A 237 -3.11 8.34 0.78
CA ALA A 237 -3.80 9.19 -0.17
C ALA A 237 -5.05 8.48 -0.73
N TYR A 238 -6.00 9.24 -1.26
CA TYR A 238 -7.29 8.72 -1.72
C TYR A 238 -7.88 9.57 -2.84
N GLU A 239 -8.71 8.95 -3.67
CA GLU A 239 -9.48 9.64 -4.69
C GLU A 239 -10.65 10.44 -4.10
N SER A 240 -11.03 11.48 -4.83
CA SER A 240 -12.24 12.26 -4.56
C SER A 240 -13.22 12.16 -5.74
N LEU A 241 -13.91 13.25 -6.04
CA LEU A 241 -14.98 13.29 -7.06
C LEU A 241 -14.49 13.06 -8.48
N ASP A 242 -13.28 13.51 -8.80
CA ASP A 242 -12.67 13.34 -10.13
C ASP A 242 -11.41 12.45 -10.02
N PRO A 243 -11.49 11.20 -10.46
CA PRO A 243 -10.34 10.31 -10.45
C PRO A 243 -9.16 10.76 -11.33
N SER A 244 -9.41 11.64 -12.33
CA SER A 244 -8.36 12.13 -13.22
C SER A 244 -7.37 13.08 -12.53
N GLU A 245 -7.78 13.67 -11.40
CA GLU A 245 -6.94 14.56 -10.59
C GLU A 245 -5.90 13.82 -9.73
N GLY A 246 -5.92 12.48 -9.71
CA GLY A 246 -5.03 11.67 -8.88
C GLY A 246 -5.54 11.48 -7.44
N LEU A 247 -4.63 11.13 -6.52
CA LEU A 247 -4.95 10.83 -5.13
C LEU A 247 -4.59 12.00 -4.22
N ILE A 248 -5.56 12.47 -3.46
CA ILE A 248 -5.40 13.52 -2.44
C ILE A 248 -4.60 12.97 -1.28
N VAL A 249 -3.50 13.62 -0.91
CA VAL A 249 -2.68 13.26 0.26
C VAL A 249 -3.48 13.51 1.54
N ASP A 250 -3.52 12.52 2.44
CA ASP A 250 -4.23 12.64 3.72
C ASP A 250 -3.62 13.71 4.63
N GLU A 251 -4.45 14.36 5.45
CA GLU A 251 -4.07 15.41 6.40
C GLU A 251 -3.14 14.94 7.53
N GLY A 252 -3.14 13.65 7.81
CA GLY A 252 -2.34 13.05 8.89
C GLY A 252 -0.96 12.61 8.47
N VAL A 253 -0.52 12.94 7.25
CA VAL A 253 0.80 12.56 6.73
C VAL A 253 1.47 13.69 5.95
N LEU A 254 2.80 13.67 5.93
CA LEU A 254 3.60 14.30 4.88
C LEU A 254 4.02 13.23 3.89
N VAL A 255 3.80 13.48 2.60
CA VAL A 255 4.37 12.70 1.49
C VAL A 255 5.52 13.49 0.87
N GLU A 256 6.63 12.80 0.63
CA GLU A 256 7.76 13.25 -0.18
C GLU A 256 7.93 12.29 -1.35
N ILE A 257 8.35 12.78 -2.50
CA ILE A 257 8.79 11.95 -3.63
C ILE A 257 10.28 12.15 -3.75
N VAL A 258 11.05 11.08 -3.56
CA VAL A 258 12.52 11.13 -3.53
C VAL A 258 13.14 10.26 -4.61
N GLU A 259 14.42 10.44 -4.88
CA GLU A 259 15.18 9.55 -5.76
C GLU A 259 15.08 8.10 -5.25
N PRO A 260 14.71 7.13 -6.11
CA PRO A 260 14.60 5.73 -5.69
C PRO A 260 15.88 5.20 -5.05
N GLY A 261 15.74 4.67 -3.82
CA GLY A 261 16.88 4.22 -3.01
C GLY A 261 17.70 5.35 -2.37
N GLY A 262 17.42 6.61 -2.71
CA GLY A 262 18.06 7.81 -2.17
C GLY A 262 17.22 8.53 -1.10
N SER A 263 17.55 9.79 -0.87
CA SER A 263 16.85 10.67 0.08
C SER A 263 16.58 12.07 -0.49
N THR A 264 17.09 12.35 -1.70
CA THR A 264 16.98 13.64 -2.37
C THR A 264 15.59 13.81 -2.97
N PRO A 265 14.85 14.90 -2.65
CA PRO A 265 13.56 15.17 -3.24
C PRO A 265 13.62 15.29 -4.77
N MET A 266 12.65 14.69 -5.45
CA MET A 266 12.46 14.81 -6.90
C MET A 266 11.74 16.10 -7.25
N PRO A 267 11.99 16.67 -8.44
CA PRO A 267 11.18 17.78 -8.97
C PRO A 267 9.69 17.38 -9.04
N ILE A 268 8.81 18.37 -8.86
CA ILE A 268 7.37 18.18 -8.99
C ILE A 268 7.03 17.65 -10.39
N GLY A 269 6.26 16.57 -10.44
CA GLY A 269 5.85 15.90 -11.68
C GLY A 269 6.76 14.75 -12.11
N GLU A 270 7.96 14.65 -11.57
CA GLU A 270 8.88 13.53 -11.81
C GLU A 270 8.57 12.34 -10.89
N THR A 271 8.76 11.13 -11.43
CA THR A 271 8.53 9.89 -10.70
C THR A 271 9.69 9.59 -9.75
N GLY A 272 9.37 9.24 -8.50
CA GLY A 272 10.33 8.82 -7.50
C GLY A 272 9.70 7.93 -6.44
N GLU A 273 10.51 7.53 -5.44
CA GLU A 273 10.06 6.70 -4.33
C GLU A 273 9.22 7.52 -3.34
N VAL A 274 8.09 6.95 -2.94
CA VAL A 274 7.20 7.56 -1.94
C VAL A 274 7.80 7.38 -0.56
N VAL A 275 8.11 8.50 0.08
CA VAL A 275 8.53 8.58 1.48
C VAL A 275 7.45 9.27 2.28
N VAL A 276 7.08 8.70 3.43
CA VAL A 276 5.95 9.20 4.22
C VAL A 276 6.37 9.41 5.67
N THR A 277 5.96 10.54 6.21
CA THR A 277 5.97 10.79 7.65
C THR A 277 4.53 10.86 8.13
N HIS A 278 4.11 10.01 9.07
CA HIS A 278 2.80 10.13 9.69
C HIS A 278 2.89 10.75 11.09
N PHE A 279 1.83 11.47 11.49
CA PHE A 279 1.81 12.23 12.75
C PHE A 279 1.23 11.46 13.94
N GLY A 280 1.10 10.13 13.83
CA GLY A 280 0.68 9.25 14.93
C GLY A 280 1.73 9.20 16.04
N LYS A 281 1.26 9.07 17.29
CA LYS A 281 2.13 9.13 18.46
C LYS A 281 2.63 7.75 18.91
N GLU A 282 1.87 6.70 18.66
CA GLU A 282 2.13 5.38 19.20
C GLU A 282 3.33 4.70 18.54
N TYR A 283 3.39 4.79 17.22
CA TYR A 283 4.43 4.18 16.39
C TYR A 283 4.87 5.19 15.32
N PRO A 284 5.66 6.21 15.69
CA PRO A 284 6.04 7.25 14.75
C PRO A 284 6.86 6.70 13.60
N MET A 285 6.48 7.07 12.37
CA MET A 285 7.21 6.79 11.15
C MET A 285 7.69 8.13 10.58
N ILE A 286 8.96 8.45 10.80
CA ILE A 286 9.60 9.66 10.28
C ILE A 286 10.36 9.28 9.00
N ARG A 287 9.98 9.89 7.87
CA ARG A 287 10.56 9.64 6.55
C ARG A 287 10.68 8.16 6.20
N PHE A 288 9.57 7.45 6.28
CA PHE A 288 9.50 6.02 5.95
C PHE A 288 9.33 5.83 4.43
N ALA A 289 10.30 5.15 3.81
CA ALA A 289 10.27 4.79 2.39
C ALA A 289 9.42 3.53 2.18
N THR A 290 8.34 3.66 1.43
CA THR A 290 7.37 2.59 1.20
C THR A 290 7.86 1.53 0.20
N GLY A 291 8.86 1.87 -0.61
CA GLY A 291 9.31 1.08 -1.76
C GLY A 291 8.38 1.21 -2.98
N ASP A 292 7.36 2.06 -2.93
CA ASP A 292 6.46 2.34 -4.05
C ASP A 292 6.90 3.59 -4.80
N LEU A 293 6.60 3.64 -6.11
CA LEU A 293 6.84 4.80 -6.95
C LEU A 293 5.56 5.61 -7.16
N SER A 294 5.70 6.93 -7.13
CA SER A 294 4.66 7.89 -7.52
C SER A 294 5.27 9.19 -8.04
N ALA A 295 4.43 10.15 -8.38
CA ALA A 295 4.83 11.52 -8.69
C ALA A 295 3.78 12.48 -8.14
N PHE A 296 4.17 13.69 -7.73
CA PHE A 296 3.18 14.73 -7.47
C PHE A 296 2.51 15.18 -8.77
N ASP A 297 1.21 15.47 -8.68
CA ASP A 297 0.50 16.19 -9.74
C ASP A 297 0.93 17.68 -9.71
N PRO A 298 1.54 18.20 -10.80
CA PRO A 298 1.99 19.60 -10.82
C PRO A 298 0.86 20.62 -10.60
N GLU A 299 -0.36 20.32 -11.05
CA GLU A 299 -1.50 21.22 -10.89
C GLU A 299 -1.91 21.37 -9.42
N SER A 300 -1.67 20.33 -8.61
CA SER A 300 -2.04 20.33 -7.18
C SER A 300 -1.31 21.39 -6.35
N VAL A 301 -0.19 21.92 -6.85
CA VAL A 301 0.59 22.96 -6.16
C VAL A 301 -0.12 24.30 -6.20
N SER A 302 -0.88 24.59 -7.27
CA SER A 302 -1.49 25.89 -7.53
C SER A 302 -3.01 25.88 -7.59
N GLN A 303 -3.63 24.70 -7.75
CA GLN A 303 -5.06 24.56 -7.96
C GLN A 303 -5.69 23.57 -6.98
N PRO A 304 -6.76 23.94 -6.28
CA PRO A 304 -7.57 23.00 -5.53
C PRO A 304 -8.11 21.89 -6.43
N ALA A 305 -8.39 20.73 -5.85
CA ALA A 305 -9.15 19.68 -6.53
C ALA A 305 -10.60 20.13 -6.80
N ALA A 306 -11.29 19.48 -7.75
CA ALA A 306 -12.69 19.78 -8.09
C ALA A 306 -13.64 19.73 -6.88
N CYS A 307 -13.32 18.94 -5.86
CA CYS A 307 -14.05 18.88 -4.59
C CYS A 307 -13.72 20.03 -3.62
N GLY A 308 -12.85 20.97 -3.99
CA GLY A 308 -12.44 22.11 -3.16
C GLY A 308 -11.28 21.83 -2.19
N ARG A 309 -10.73 20.62 -2.15
CA ARG A 309 -9.56 20.26 -1.33
C ARG A 309 -8.29 20.92 -1.87
N THR A 310 -7.48 21.46 -0.97
CA THR A 310 -6.22 22.17 -1.30
C THR A 310 -4.96 21.33 -0.98
N ASN A 311 -5.13 20.05 -0.70
CA ASN A 311 -4.03 19.12 -0.47
C ASN A 311 -3.23 18.88 -1.75
N LEU A 312 -1.95 18.58 -1.62
CA LEU A 312 -1.18 18.00 -2.72
C LEU A 312 -1.82 16.68 -3.18
N ARG A 313 -1.66 16.39 -4.46
CA ARG A 313 -2.13 15.15 -5.07
C ARG A 313 -0.95 14.37 -5.65
N ILE A 314 -1.05 13.05 -5.58
CA ILE A 314 -0.10 12.14 -6.23
C ILE A 314 -0.78 11.35 -7.34
N LYS A 315 -0.03 10.93 -8.35
CA LYS A 315 -0.55 10.18 -9.51
C LYS A 315 -1.01 8.75 -9.19
N GLY A 316 -0.88 8.33 -7.91
CA GLY A 316 -1.15 6.97 -7.49
C GLY A 316 0.08 6.08 -7.61
N TRP A 317 -0.14 4.76 -7.60
CA TRP A 317 0.93 3.78 -7.67
C TRP A 317 1.44 3.63 -9.10
N LEU A 318 2.74 3.88 -9.32
CA LEU A 318 3.40 3.80 -10.63
C LEU A 318 4.37 2.60 -10.72
N GLY A 319 4.52 1.82 -9.64
CA GLY A 319 5.41 0.65 -9.62
C GLY A 319 6.10 0.47 -8.27
N ARG A 320 7.08 -0.44 -8.22
CA ARG A 320 7.87 -0.75 -7.01
C ARG A 320 9.31 -0.28 -7.16
N ALA A 321 9.79 0.49 -6.20
CA ALA A 321 11.19 0.93 -6.16
C ALA A 321 12.16 -0.22 -5.88
N ASP A 322 11.72 -1.22 -5.10
CA ASP A 322 12.51 -2.39 -4.69
C ASP A 322 12.27 -3.63 -5.57
N GLN A 323 11.58 -3.49 -6.67
CA GLN A 323 11.18 -4.57 -7.59
C GLN A 323 10.34 -5.68 -6.93
N THR A 324 9.73 -5.43 -5.80
CA THR A 324 8.83 -6.40 -5.19
C THR A 324 7.52 -6.45 -5.96
N ALA A 325 7.09 -7.63 -6.40
CA ALA A 325 5.84 -7.82 -7.11
C ALA A 325 4.82 -8.58 -6.26
N LYS A 326 3.56 -8.16 -6.30
CA LYS A 326 2.44 -8.86 -5.69
C LYS A 326 1.82 -9.83 -6.70
N ILE A 327 1.79 -11.12 -6.35
CA ILE A 327 1.32 -12.21 -7.20
C ILE A 327 0.30 -13.01 -6.41
N ARG A 328 -0.97 -13.06 -6.84
CA ARG A 328 -2.04 -13.79 -6.16
C ARG A 328 -2.11 -13.52 -4.64
N GLY A 329 -1.93 -12.25 -4.24
CA GLY A 329 -1.93 -11.81 -2.85
C GLY A 329 -0.62 -12.03 -2.08
N MET A 330 0.39 -12.68 -2.69
CA MET A 330 1.72 -12.91 -2.10
C MET A 330 2.76 -11.99 -2.73
N PHE A 331 3.71 -11.51 -1.91
CA PHE A 331 4.82 -10.71 -2.41
C PHE A 331 6.01 -11.58 -2.77
N VAL A 332 6.55 -11.36 -3.99
CA VAL A 332 7.83 -11.92 -4.42
C VAL A 332 8.82 -10.78 -4.54
N HIS A 333 9.97 -10.91 -3.90
CA HIS A 333 11.00 -9.86 -3.87
C HIS A 333 12.35 -10.39 -4.39
N PRO A 334 13.26 -9.49 -4.84
CA PRO A 334 14.53 -9.88 -5.46
C PRO A 334 15.37 -10.82 -4.61
N GLY A 335 15.36 -10.65 -3.29
CA GLY A 335 16.08 -11.53 -2.37
C GLY A 335 15.64 -13.00 -2.45
N GLN A 336 14.35 -13.26 -2.70
CA GLN A 336 13.85 -14.63 -2.88
C GLN A 336 14.34 -15.22 -4.21
N VAL A 337 14.39 -14.42 -5.28
CA VAL A 337 14.95 -14.87 -6.57
C VAL A 337 16.43 -15.19 -6.43
N ALA A 338 17.21 -14.35 -5.75
CA ALA A 338 18.61 -14.59 -5.46
C ALA A 338 18.81 -15.85 -4.61
N GLN A 339 17.98 -16.06 -3.58
CA GLN A 339 18.01 -17.25 -2.73
C GLN A 339 17.72 -18.53 -3.50
N MET A 340 16.78 -18.50 -4.44
CA MET A 340 16.47 -19.63 -5.32
C MET A 340 17.66 -19.94 -6.23
N SER A 341 18.20 -18.92 -6.89
CA SER A 341 19.33 -19.06 -7.82
C SER A 341 20.57 -19.65 -7.12
N ALA A 342 20.84 -19.21 -5.89
CA ALA A 342 22.00 -19.68 -5.12
C ALA A 342 21.94 -21.19 -4.75
N ARG A 343 20.76 -21.84 -4.81
CA ARG A 343 20.61 -23.28 -4.58
C ARG A 343 21.09 -24.12 -5.75
N PHE A 344 21.28 -23.50 -6.93
CA PHE A 344 21.62 -24.19 -8.17
C PHE A 344 22.87 -23.58 -8.83
N PRO A 345 24.05 -24.16 -8.57
CA PRO A 345 25.31 -23.65 -9.13
C PRO A 345 25.36 -23.59 -10.66
N ASP A 346 24.52 -24.39 -11.34
CA ASP A 346 24.39 -24.41 -12.79
C ASP A 346 23.63 -23.19 -13.35
N ILE A 347 22.92 -22.43 -12.51
CA ILE A 347 22.20 -21.21 -12.89
C ILE A 347 23.15 -20.03 -12.79
N LYS A 348 23.50 -19.45 -13.93
CA LYS A 348 24.33 -18.26 -14.03
C LYS A 348 23.55 -16.99 -13.72
N LYS A 349 22.30 -16.91 -14.22
CA LYS A 349 21.42 -15.75 -14.08
C LYS A 349 19.96 -16.19 -14.04
N ALA A 350 19.17 -15.54 -13.21
CA ALA A 350 17.74 -15.82 -13.14
C ALA A 350 16.93 -14.53 -13.03
N ARG A 351 15.74 -14.52 -13.67
CA ARG A 351 14.77 -13.43 -13.60
C ARG A 351 13.36 -13.99 -13.55
N VAL A 352 12.56 -13.53 -12.59
CA VAL A 352 11.11 -13.75 -12.59
C VAL A 352 10.48 -12.78 -13.58
N ILE A 353 9.68 -13.28 -14.51
CA ILE A 353 8.87 -12.48 -15.42
C ILE A 353 7.41 -12.77 -15.09
N LEU A 354 6.67 -11.70 -14.83
CA LEU A 354 5.24 -11.74 -14.58
C LEU A 354 4.51 -11.31 -15.84
N THR A 355 3.57 -12.14 -16.27
CA THR A 355 2.71 -11.88 -17.43
C THR A 355 1.25 -12.19 -17.07
N GLY A 356 0.34 -11.96 -18.02
CA GLY A 356 -1.10 -12.19 -17.84
C GLY A 356 -1.85 -10.91 -17.53
N ARG A 357 -3.12 -11.06 -17.19
CA ARG A 357 -3.99 -9.97 -16.72
C ARG A 357 -4.01 -9.94 -15.20
N ILE A 358 -4.39 -8.81 -14.61
CA ILE A 358 -4.58 -8.70 -13.16
C ILE A 358 -5.59 -9.77 -12.69
N GLY A 359 -5.17 -10.54 -11.67
CA GLY A 359 -5.95 -11.67 -11.15
C GLY A 359 -5.69 -13.01 -11.85
N GLU A 360 -5.08 -13.00 -13.04
CA GLU A 360 -4.63 -14.18 -13.78
C GLU A 360 -3.10 -14.22 -13.90
N ASP A 361 -2.41 -13.85 -12.83
CA ASP A 361 -0.96 -13.74 -12.78
C ASP A 361 -0.27 -15.04 -13.18
N LEU A 362 0.57 -14.98 -14.20
CA LEU A 362 1.48 -16.02 -14.62
C LEU A 362 2.91 -15.66 -14.20
N MET A 363 3.50 -16.49 -13.39
CA MET A 363 4.88 -16.33 -12.94
C MET A 363 5.77 -17.34 -13.67
N THR A 364 6.76 -16.82 -14.39
CA THR A 364 7.76 -17.63 -15.09
C THR A 364 9.15 -17.25 -14.58
N LEU A 365 9.94 -18.23 -14.15
CA LEU A 365 11.36 -18.03 -13.84
C LEU A 365 12.19 -18.34 -15.07
N HIS A 366 12.80 -17.32 -15.67
CA HIS A 366 13.77 -17.48 -16.74
C HIS A 366 15.15 -17.66 -16.16
N CYS A 367 15.87 -18.71 -16.62
CA CYS A 367 17.21 -19.06 -16.14
C CYS A 367 18.19 -19.16 -17.29
N GLU A 368 19.31 -18.46 -17.21
CA GLU A 368 20.50 -18.73 -18.02
C GLU A 368 21.40 -19.72 -17.27
N LEU A 369 21.85 -20.76 -17.96
CA LEU A 369 22.76 -21.72 -17.40
C LEU A 369 24.24 -21.33 -17.66
N ILE A 370 25.14 -21.84 -16.83
CA ILE A 370 26.58 -21.78 -17.13
C ILE A 370 26.87 -22.63 -18.36
N SER A 371 27.95 -22.29 -19.08
CA SER A 371 28.34 -23.02 -20.30
C SER A 371 28.57 -24.50 -20.01
N GLY A 372 27.89 -25.37 -20.77
CA GLY A 372 27.99 -26.81 -20.65
C GLY A 372 27.07 -27.45 -19.61
N ALA A 373 26.29 -26.69 -18.86
CA ALA A 373 25.28 -27.24 -17.93
C ALA A 373 24.06 -27.79 -18.68
N SER A 374 23.47 -28.88 -18.16
CA SER A 374 22.26 -29.50 -18.72
C SER A 374 21.01 -28.99 -18.00
N SER A 375 19.97 -28.69 -18.78
CA SER A 375 18.64 -28.39 -18.22
C SER A 375 17.82 -29.63 -17.86
N GLU A 376 18.29 -30.83 -18.21
CA GLU A 376 17.55 -32.08 -18.00
C GLU A 376 17.30 -32.36 -16.52
N GLY A 377 16.03 -32.50 -16.15
CA GLY A 377 15.60 -32.74 -14.76
C GLY A 377 15.79 -31.54 -13.81
N LEU A 378 16.40 -30.43 -14.28
CA LEU A 378 16.64 -29.25 -13.43
C LEU A 378 15.36 -28.39 -13.27
N ALA A 379 14.50 -28.34 -14.27
CA ALA A 379 13.28 -27.50 -14.25
C ALA A 379 12.35 -27.83 -13.06
N LEU A 380 12.12 -29.12 -12.79
CA LEU A 380 11.27 -29.54 -11.67
C LEU A 380 11.89 -29.15 -10.31
N LYS A 381 13.19 -29.36 -10.15
CA LYS A 381 13.90 -29.00 -8.90
C LYS A 381 13.87 -27.48 -8.67
N VAL A 382 14.04 -26.71 -9.73
CA VAL A 382 13.95 -25.25 -9.64
C VAL A 382 12.52 -24.80 -9.34
N ALA A 383 11.50 -25.40 -9.98
CA ALA A 383 10.09 -25.10 -9.69
C ALA A 383 9.71 -25.42 -8.25
N ASP A 384 10.20 -26.53 -7.69
CA ASP A 384 10.01 -26.87 -6.29
C ASP A 384 10.69 -25.85 -5.37
N ALA A 385 11.92 -25.44 -5.68
CA ALA A 385 12.61 -24.40 -4.92
C ALA A 385 11.88 -23.05 -4.97
N VAL A 386 11.32 -22.68 -6.13
CA VAL A 386 10.44 -21.48 -6.25
C VAL A 386 9.28 -21.60 -5.28
N ARG A 387 8.58 -22.73 -5.30
CA ARG A 387 7.43 -22.98 -4.44
C ARG A 387 7.79 -22.95 -2.95
N ASP A 388 8.92 -23.51 -2.57
CA ASP A 388 9.41 -23.52 -1.19
C ASP A 388 9.64 -22.09 -0.67
N VAL A 389 10.28 -21.26 -1.51
CA VAL A 389 10.71 -19.91 -1.12
C VAL A 389 9.57 -18.89 -1.22
N THR A 390 8.73 -18.99 -2.27
CA THR A 390 7.70 -17.99 -2.56
C THR A 390 6.29 -18.40 -2.17
N ARG A 391 6.07 -19.70 -1.91
CA ARG A 391 4.75 -20.34 -1.75
C ARG A 391 3.87 -20.28 -3.00
N LEU A 392 4.44 -19.89 -4.14
CA LEU A 392 3.78 -19.80 -5.43
C LEU A 392 4.33 -20.84 -6.41
N ARG A 393 3.50 -21.20 -7.38
CA ARG A 393 3.94 -22.02 -8.51
C ARG A 393 4.44 -21.09 -9.61
N ALA A 394 5.57 -21.45 -10.26
CA ALA A 394 6.09 -20.79 -11.42
C ALA A 394 6.44 -21.81 -12.49
N ASP A 395 6.28 -21.42 -13.74
CA ASP A 395 6.92 -22.12 -14.85
C ASP A 395 8.42 -21.79 -14.85
N VAL A 396 9.26 -22.76 -15.22
CA VAL A 396 10.70 -22.54 -15.36
C VAL A 396 11.08 -22.66 -16.82
N ARG A 397 11.77 -21.66 -17.33
CA ARG A 397 12.27 -21.62 -18.72
C ARG A 397 13.77 -21.40 -18.73
N PHE A 398 14.49 -22.27 -19.39
CA PHE A 398 15.89 -22.05 -19.67
C PHE A 398 16.01 -21.28 -20.97
N VAL A 399 16.77 -20.18 -20.91
CA VAL A 399 17.02 -19.28 -22.03
C VAL A 399 18.49 -19.30 -22.41
N GLU A 400 18.81 -18.91 -23.63
CA GLU A 400 20.20 -18.82 -24.12
C GLU A 400 21.00 -17.80 -23.31
N GLY A 401 22.29 -18.08 -23.11
CA GLY A 401 23.18 -17.18 -22.37
C GLY A 401 23.24 -15.79 -23.01
N GLY A 402 23.06 -14.75 -22.25
CA GLY A 402 22.99 -13.36 -22.69
C GLY A 402 21.61 -12.87 -23.13
N THR A 403 20.55 -13.69 -22.99
CA THR A 403 19.17 -13.28 -23.27
C THR A 403 18.62 -12.34 -22.19
N LEU A 404 18.97 -12.59 -20.91
CA LEU A 404 18.50 -11.76 -19.82
C LEU A 404 19.33 -10.46 -19.74
N PRO A 405 18.67 -9.27 -19.74
CA PRO A 405 19.37 -8.00 -19.67
C PRO A 405 20.26 -7.85 -18.44
N ASP A 406 21.37 -7.11 -18.56
CA ASP A 406 22.26 -6.73 -17.45
C ASP A 406 21.84 -5.40 -16.83
N ASP A 407 20.56 -5.30 -16.44
CA ASP A 407 19.95 -4.10 -15.85
C ASP A 407 19.79 -4.18 -14.32
N GLY A 408 20.33 -5.23 -13.70
CA GLY A 408 20.22 -5.47 -12.26
C GLY A 408 18.83 -5.89 -11.77
N LYS A 409 17.85 -6.05 -12.67
CA LYS A 409 16.49 -6.45 -12.29
C LYS A 409 16.38 -7.97 -12.18
N LEU A 410 15.91 -8.43 -11.05
CA LEU A 410 15.60 -9.84 -10.79
C LEU A 410 14.12 -10.17 -10.97
N ILE A 411 13.26 -9.15 -11.00
CA ILE A 411 11.82 -9.28 -11.26
C ILE A 411 11.42 -8.26 -12.31
N GLU A 412 10.68 -8.72 -13.30
CA GLU A 412 10.09 -7.91 -14.34
C GLU A 412 8.57 -8.12 -14.32
N ASP A 413 7.84 -7.03 -14.08
CA ASP A 413 6.39 -7.02 -14.15
C ASP A 413 5.95 -6.55 -15.53
N ALA A 414 5.65 -7.53 -16.41
CA ALA A 414 5.18 -7.34 -17.76
C ALA A 414 3.69 -7.67 -17.91
N ARG A 415 2.91 -7.53 -16.83
CA ARG A 415 1.46 -7.74 -16.87
C ARG A 415 0.78 -6.63 -17.66
N ASP A 416 -0.29 -7.00 -18.33
CA ASP A 416 -1.17 -6.03 -18.97
C ASP A 416 -2.10 -5.41 -17.91
N TYR A 417 -1.91 -4.12 -17.67
CA TYR A 417 -2.70 -3.32 -16.75
C TYR A 417 -3.86 -2.58 -17.45
N ASN A 418 -4.10 -2.84 -18.75
CA ASN A 418 -5.18 -2.23 -19.53
C ASN A 418 -6.43 -3.09 -19.60
#